data_81f86ad29dedd319560a58bf37a6bf38
#
_entry.id   81f86ad29dedd319560a58bf37a6bf38
#
_cell.length_a   1.000
_cell.length_b   1.000
_cell.length_c   1.000
_cell.angle_alpha   90.00
_cell.angle_beta   90.00
_cell.angle_gamma   90.00
#
_symmetry.space_group_name_H-M   'P 1'
#
loop_
_entity.id
_entity.type
_entity.pdbx_description
1 polymer ?
#
loop_
_entity_poly.entity_id
_entity_poly.type
_entity_poly.pdbx_seq_one_letter_code
_entity_poly.pdbx_strand_id
1 'polypeptide(L)'
;LIDFPYRNPLTAINFQGAPMLKEKQGLGTPCESRIKNKARWKPVDDPFLEPNESIQFQHFLHALDKLKKKNVNVFVLLGPFNTWNLTPGAKERFFAMMDKVKKILDERGISYFDSTHDLIPSEEYGDNCHALAKGHAILAAAMAQDPKFQEWMARIK
;
A
#
# COMPACT_ATOMS: atom_id res chain seq x y z
N LEU A 1 -4.78 -23.77 -16.71
CA LEU A 1 -3.74 -22.90 -16.16
C LEU A 1 -3.73 -21.66 -17.02
N ILE A 2 -4.23 -20.56 -16.49
CA ILE A 2 -4.07 -19.28 -17.15
C ILE A 2 -2.60 -18.92 -16.96
N ASP A 3 -1.87 -18.93 -18.04
CA ASP A 3 -0.49 -18.49 -18.03
C ASP A 3 -0.52 -16.98 -17.83
N PHE A 4 -0.25 -16.57 -16.63
CA PHE A 4 -0.18 -15.14 -16.35
C PHE A 4 0.90 -14.53 -17.22
N PRO A 5 0.62 -13.47 -17.96
CA PRO A 5 1.60 -12.85 -18.86
C PRO A 5 2.87 -12.40 -18.15
N TYR A 6 2.83 -12.28 -16.83
CA TYR A 6 3.98 -11.95 -16.00
C TYR A 6 4.82 -13.16 -15.57
N ARG A 7 4.33 -14.36 -15.77
CA ARG A 7 5.08 -15.54 -15.34
C ARG A 7 6.34 -15.70 -16.14
N ASN A 8 6.22 -15.64 -17.42
CA ASN A 8 7.38 -15.74 -18.31
C ASN A 8 8.24 -14.49 -18.33
N PRO A 9 7.70 -13.29 -18.39
CA PRO A 9 8.52 -12.10 -18.22
C PRO A 9 9.19 -12.01 -16.87
N LEU A 10 8.56 -12.40 -15.81
CA LEU A 10 9.19 -12.36 -14.49
C LEU A 10 10.23 -13.44 -14.30
N THR A 11 10.00 -14.57 -14.90
CA THR A 11 10.99 -15.64 -14.95
C THR A 11 12.08 -15.34 -15.95
N ALA A 12 11.73 -14.72 -17.00
CA ALA A 12 12.67 -14.36 -18.06
C ALA A 12 13.43 -13.07 -17.79
N ILE A 13 12.80 -12.12 -17.23
CA ILE A 13 13.50 -11.00 -16.63
C ILE A 13 14.27 -11.50 -15.46
N ASN A 14 13.66 -12.66 -14.93
CA ASN A 14 14.45 -13.29 -14.17
C ASN A 14 15.12 -12.41 -13.25
N PHE A 15 14.47 -12.13 -12.34
CA PHE A 15 15.18 -11.62 -11.22
C PHE A 15 16.56 -12.21 -11.14
N GLN A 16 16.73 -13.26 -11.81
CA GLN A 16 17.96 -13.85 -12.05
C GLN A 16 18.99 -13.01 -12.63
N GLY A 17 18.77 -12.32 -13.42
CA GLY A 17 19.79 -11.60 -14.13
C GLY A 17 19.55 -10.12 -14.19
N ALA A 18 18.45 -9.68 -13.69
CA ALA A 18 18.12 -8.29 -13.80
C ALA A 18 19.21 -7.44 -13.15
N PRO A 19 19.87 -6.61 -13.93
CA PRO A 19 20.93 -5.77 -13.40
C PRO A 19 20.50 -4.89 -12.23
N MET A 20 19.20 -4.58 -12.17
CA MET A 20 18.60 -3.84 -11.09
C MET A 20 18.62 -4.56 -9.74
N LEU A 21 18.79 -5.88 -9.75
CA LEU A 21 18.96 -6.66 -8.54
C LEU A 21 20.43 -6.84 -8.16
N LYS A 22 21.32 -6.28 -8.92
CA LYS A 22 22.72 -6.23 -8.51
C LYS A 22 22.81 -5.30 -7.32
N GLU A 23 23.49 -5.75 -6.30
CA GLU A 23 23.71 -5.07 -5.02
C GLU A 23 24.06 -3.59 -5.13
N LYS A 24 24.82 -3.23 -6.15
CA LYS A 24 25.28 -1.86 -6.35
C LYS A 24 24.15 -0.88 -6.73
N GLN A 25 22.99 -1.39 -7.09
CA GLN A 25 21.82 -0.59 -7.36
C GLN A 25 20.84 -0.65 -6.17
N GLY A 26 21.39 -0.75 -4.96
CA GLY A 26 20.66 -0.92 -3.75
C GLY A 26 19.38 -0.10 -3.69
N LEU A 27 18.37 -0.68 -3.14
CA LEU A 27 17.03 -0.11 -3.01
C LEU A 27 17.01 1.29 -2.36
N GLY A 28 18.07 1.68 -1.66
CA GLY A 28 18.20 3.00 -1.03
C GLY A 28 18.51 4.14 -2.00
N THR A 29 19.28 3.88 -3.05
CA THR A 29 19.78 4.95 -3.93
C THR A 29 18.68 5.74 -4.65
N PRO A 30 17.65 5.14 -5.22
CA PRO A 30 16.55 5.88 -5.82
C PRO A 30 15.76 6.73 -4.80
N CYS A 31 15.60 6.25 -3.58
CA CYS A 31 14.92 6.98 -2.53
C CYS A 31 15.69 8.21 -2.09
N GLU A 32 16.99 8.10 -1.90
CA GLU A 32 17.83 9.24 -1.53
C GLU A 32 17.82 10.34 -2.59
N SER A 33 17.87 9.99 -3.88
CA SER A 33 17.79 10.96 -4.96
C SER A 33 16.45 11.67 -5.00
N ARG A 34 15.36 10.99 -4.69
CA ARG A 34 14.01 11.57 -4.58
C ARG A 34 13.89 12.50 -3.40
N ILE A 35 14.45 12.15 -2.24
CA ILE A 35 14.49 13.01 -1.04
C ILE A 35 15.17 14.32 -1.36
N LYS A 36 16.31 14.30 -2.02
CA LYS A 36 17.07 15.50 -2.41
C LYS A 36 16.26 16.45 -3.31
N ASN A 37 15.31 15.91 -4.06
CA ASN A 37 14.46 16.68 -4.96
C ASN A 37 13.08 17.03 -4.37
N LYS A 38 12.82 16.69 -3.12
CA LYS A 38 11.50 16.87 -2.48
C LYS A 38 10.98 18.31 -2.51
N ALA A 39 11.87 19.29 -2.39
CA ALA A 39 11.52 20.71 -2.51
C ALA A 39 10.94 21.10 -3.90
N ARG A 40 11.07 20.22 -4.90
CA ARG A 40 10.52 20.40 -6.24
C ARG A 40 9.20 19.67 -6.47
N TRP A 41 8.72 18.93 -5.49
CA TRP A 41 7.44 18.24 -5.61
C TRP A 41 6.32 19.24 -5.62
N LYS A 42 5.47 19.12 -6.63
CA LYS A 42 4.24 19.91 -6.71
C LYS A 42 3.10 19.05 -6.20
N PRO A 43 2.13 19.63 -5.50
CA PRO A 43 0.94 18.90 -5.11
C PRO A 43 0.27 18.25 -6.32
N VAL A 44 -0.10 16.98 -6.18
CA VAL A 44 -0.72 16.20 -7.24
C VAL A 44 -2.24 16.31 -7.13
N ASP A 45 -2.88 16.55 -8.25
CA ASP A 45 -4.34 16.50 -8.36
C ASP A 45 -4.78 15.16 -8.96
N ASP A 46 -4.73 14.13 -8.12
CA ASP A 46 -5.10 12.77 -8.52
C ASP A 46 -6.63 12.62 -8.51
N PRO A 47 -7.25 12.08 -9.57
CA PRO A 47 -8.70 11.89 -9.64
C PRO A 47 -9.22 10.83 -8.68
N PHE A 48 -8.42 9.83 -8.28
CA PHE A 48 -8.80 8.65 -7.49
C PHE A 48 -10.09 7.99 -8.00
N LEU A 49 -9.93 6.84 -8.64
CA LEU A 49 -11.06 6.08 -9.17
C LEU A 49 -11.95 5.55 -8.03
N GLU A 50 -13.24 5.49 -8.29
CA GLU A 50 -14.18 4.81 -7.42
C GLU A 50 -13.80 3.33 -7.26
N PRO A 51 -13.94 2.73 -6.07
CA PRO A 51 -13.56 1.33 -5.84
C PRO A 51 -14.22 0.34 -6.79
N ASN A 52 -15.47 0.60 -7.18
CA ASN A 52 -16.22 -0.24 -8.13
C ASN A 52 -15.75 -0.10 -9.59
N GLU A 53 -15.04 0.96 -9.94
CA GLU A 53 -14.48 1.21 -11.26
C GLU A 53 -13.04 0.70 -11.39
N SER A 54 -12.39 0.42 -10.27
CA SER A 54 -11.01 -0.07 -10.24
C SER A 54 -10.96 -1.58 -10.46
N ILE A 55 -10.43 -2.00 -11.61
CA ILE A 55 -10.19 -3.42 -11.92
C ILE A 55 -9.25 -4.04 -10.89
N GLN A 56 -8.21 -3.33 -10.46
CA GLN A 56 -7.27 -3.80 -9.45
C GLN A 56 -7.98 -4.05 -8.11
N PHE A 57 -8.88 -3.16 -7.73
CA PHE A 57 -9.63 -3.34 -6.49
C PHE A 57 -10.61 -4.52 -6.59
N GLN A 58 -11.26 -4.73 -7.74
CA GLN A 58 -12.10 -5.92 -7.96
C GLN A 58 -11.30 -7.22 -7.87
N HIS A 59 -10.11 -7.26 -8.44
CA HIS A 59 -9.22 -8.41 -8.29
C HIS A 59 -8.76 -8.63 -6.85
N PHE A 60 -8.49 -7.57 -6.12
CA PHE A 60 -8.18 -7.63 -4.70
C PHE A 60 -9.33 -8.25 -3.90
N LEU A 61 -10.57 -7.78 -4.10
CA LEU A 61 -11.75 -8.36 -3.45
C LEU A 61 -11.93 -9.84 -3.78
N HIS A 62 -11.74 -10.21 -5.06
CA HIS A 62 -11.81 -11.60 -5.47
C HIS A 62 -10.73 -12.47 -4.80
N ALA A 63 -9.52 -11.95 -4.63
CA ALA A 63 -8.47 -12.64 -3.90
C ALA A 63 -8.85 -12.85 -2.42
N LEU A 64 -9.41 -11.83 -1.76
CA LEU A 64 -9.90 -11.92 -0.39
C LEU A 64 -11.00 -13.00 -0.26
N ASP A 65 -11.95 -13.05 -1.20
CA ASP A 65 -13.01 -14.06 -1.21
C ASP A 65 -12.43 -15.47 -1.36
N LYS A 66 -11.42 -15.65 -2.20
CA LYS A 66 -10.72 -16.94 -2.34
C LYS A 66 -9.98 -17.36 -1.08
N LEU A 67 -9.30 -16.42 -0.42
CA LEU A 67 -8.59 -16.69 0.83
C LEU A 67 -9.58 -17.06 1.94
N LYS A 68 -10.69 -16.34 2.05
CA LYS A 68 -11.76 -16.64 3.01
C LYS A 68 -12.35 -18.05 2.78
N LYS A 69 -12.61 -18.44 1.52
CA LYS A 69 -13.08 -19.80 1.19
C LYS A 69 -12.09 -20.90 1.59
N LYS A 70 -10.82 -20.57 1.71
CA LYS A 70 -9.76 -21.48 2.18
C LYS A 70 -9.48 -21.38 3.68
N ASN A 71 -10.30 -20.65 4.42
CA ASN A 71 -10.12 -20.37 5.85
C ASN A 71 -8.77 -19.72 6.18
N VAL A 72 -8.22 -18.94 5.24
CA VAL A 72 -7.01 -18.17 5.50
C VAL A 72 -7.40 -16.92 6.29
N ASN A 73 -6.74 -16.73 7.44
CA ASN A 73 -6.93 -15.55 8.25
C ASN A 73 -6.17 -14.36 7.63
N VAL A 74 -6.91 -13.35 7.19
CA VAL A 74 -6.36 -12.19 6.47
C VAL A 74 -6.52 -10.93 7.30
N PHE A 75 -5.47 -10.12 7.32
CA PHE A 75 -5.49 -8.75 7.84
C PHE A 75 -5.01 -7.81 6.75
N VAL A 76 -5.68 -6.69 6.55
CA VAL A 76 -5.37 -5.74 5.48
C VAL A 76 -4.69 -4.50 6.06
N LEU A 77 -3.61 -4.08 5.45
CA LEU A 77 -3.00 -2.77 5.69
C LEU A 77 -3.48 -1.80 4.62
N LEU A 78 -4.18 -0.75 5.02
CA LEU A 78 -4.58 0.35 4.16
C LEU A 78 -3.54 1.48 4.23
N GLY A 79 -2.94 1.79 3.09
CA GLY A 79 -1.88 2.78 3.01
C GLY A 79 -0.49 2.17 3.21
N PRO A 80 0.53 2.96 3.55
CA PRO A 80 0.51 4.41 3.73
C PRO A 80 0.42 5.20 2.42
N PHE A 81 -0.05 6.43 2.50
CA PHE A 81 -0.07 7.36 1.37
C PHE A 81 0.32 8.77 1.84
N ASN A 82 1.17 9.46 1.07
CA ASN A 82 1.62 10.81 1.38
C ASN A 82 0.56 11.84 0.99
N THR A 83 -0.45 12.00 1.81
CA THR A 83 -1.56 12.94 1.58
C THR A 83 -1.12 14.40 1.62
N TRP A 84 0.04 14.71 2.20
CA TRP A 84 0.64 16.04 2.19
C TRP A 84 1.01 16.52 0.79
N ASN A 85 1.24 15.58 -0.14
CA ASN A 85 1.58 15.88 -1.52
C ASN A 85 0.36 15.89 -2.45
N LEU A 86 -0.85 16.01 -1.91
CA LEU A 86 -2.08 16.14 -2.67
C LEU A 86 -2.58 17.58 -2.64
N THR A 87 -3.26 18.00 -3.73
CA THR A 87 -4.08 19.22 -3.67
C THR A 87 -5.23 19.01 -2.67
N PRO A 88 -5.80 20.08 -2.09
CA PRO A 88 -6.93 19.94 -1.17
C PRO A 88 -8.07 19.11 -1.73
N GLY A 89 -8.49 19.34 -2.98
CA GLY A 89 -9.54 18.57 -3.63
C GLY A 89 -9.17 17.09 -3.87
N ALA A 90 -7.92 16.81 -4.21
CA ALA A 90 -7.46 15.42 -4.33
C ALA A 90 -7.42 14.71 -2.97
N LYS A 91 -7.03 15.42 -1.91
CA LYS A 91 -7.04 14.89 -0.53
C LYS A 91 -8.46 14.53 -0.08
N GLU A 92 -9.44 15.37 -0.35
CA GLU A 92 -10.86 15.08 -0.08
C GLU A 92 -11.34 13.83 -0.84
N ARG A 93 -11.05 13.75 -2.15
CA ARG A 93 -11.40 12.59 -2.97
C ARG A 93 -10.73 11.30 -2.46
N PHE A 94 -9.47 11.38 -2.07
CA PHE A 94 -8.74 10.25 -1.50
C PHE A 94 -9.43 9.71 -0.25
N PHE A 95 -9.75 10.56 0.72
CA PHE A 95 -10.41 10.12 1.94
C PHE A 95 -11.82 9.60 1.69
N ALA A 96 -12.60 10.24 0.82
CA ALA A 96 -13.93 9.75 0.44
C ALA A 96 -13.85 8.35 -0.22
N MET A 97 -12.86 8.11 -1.07
CA MET A 97 -12.60 6.80 -1.65
C MET A 97 -12.21 5.78 -0.58
N MET A 98 -11.30 6.15 0.34
CA MET A 98 -10.85 5.25 1.41
C MET A 98 -11.97 4.89 2.38
N ASP A 99 -12.90 5.80 2.66
CA ASP A 99 -14.09 5.51 3.47
C ASP A 99 -14.99 4.45 2.82
N LYS A 100 -15.14 4.51 1.49
CA LYS A 100 -15.85 3.46 0.74
C LYS A 100 -15.11 2.12 0.80
N VAL A 101 -13.79 2.12 0.66
CA VAL A 101 -12.96 0.92 0.79
C VAL A 101 -13.13 0.30 2.18
N LYS A 102 -13.03 1.10 3.24
CA LYS A 102 -13.22 0.64 4.62
C LYS A 102 -14.60 0.01 4.82
N LYS A 103 -15.65 0.68 4.35
CA LYS A 103 -17.02 0.14 4.40
C LYS A 103 -17.14 -1.22 3.71
N ILE A 104 -16.54 -1.39 2.53
CA ILE A 104 -16.54 -2.66 1.80
C ILE A 104 -15.81 -3.76 2.59
N LEU A 105 -14.70 -3.44 3.26
CA LEU A 105 -13.97 -4.39 4.10
C LEU A 105 -14.76 -4.77 5.35
N ASP A 106 -15.40 -3.80 6.00
CA ASP A 106 -16.26 -4.00 7.17
C ASP A 106 -17.46 -4.92 6.82
N GLU A 107 -18.15 -4.67 5.70
CA GLU A 107 -19.25 -5.49 5.21
C GLU A 107 -18.83 -6.94 4.92
N ARG A 108 -17.55 -7.17 4.59
CA ARG A 108 -16.97 -8.50 4.37
C ARG A 108 -16.42 -9.14 5.65
N GLY A 109 -16.42 -8.43 6.77
CA GLY A 109 -15.83 -8.88 8.03
C GLY A 109 -14.33 -9.04 7.97
N ILE A 110 -13.64 -8.20 7.20
CA ILE A 110 -12.18 -8.21 7.04
C ILE A 110 -11.57 -7.15 7.94
N SER A 111 -10.72 -7.58 8.86
CA SER A 111 -9.98 -6.67 9.73
C SER A 111 -8.89 -5.93 8.96
N TYR A 112 -8.71 -4.66 9.29
CA TYR A 112 -7.68 -3.83 8.67
C TYR A 112 -7.09 -2.83 9.66
N PHE A 113 -5.86 -2.39 9.38
CA PHE A 113 -5.24 -1.21 9.98
C PHE A 113 -5.27 -0.07 8.97
N ASP A 114 -5.78 1.08 9.39
CA ASP A 114 -5.86 2.28 8.56
C ASP A 114 -4.68 3.21 8.86
N SER A 115 -3.73 3.29 7.95
CA SER A 115 -2.59 4.22 8.02
C SER A 115 -2.67 5.35 7.00
N THR A 116 -3.86 5.63 6.49
CA THR A 116 -4.07 6.64 5.45
C THR A 116 -4.14 8.06 6.00
N HIS A 117 -4.36 8.24 7.30
CA HIS A 117 -4.52 9.53 7.96
C HIS A 117 -3.21 10.02 8.59
N ASP A 118 -2.38 10.71 7.81
CA ASP A 118 -1.24 11.52 8.26
C ASP A 118 -0.37 10.88 9.39
N LEU A 119 -0.36 9.54 9.47
CA LEU A 119 0.41 8.78 10.46
C LEU A 119 1.92 9.00 10.29
N ILE A 120 2.36 9.07 9.05
CA ILE A 120 3.76 9.23 8.68
C ILE A 120 3.97 10.67 8.21
N PRO A 121 4.92 11.41 8.79
CA PRO A 121 5.27 12.74 8.31
C PRO A 121 5.72 12.73 6.84
N SER A 122 5.43 13.80 6.11
CA SER A 122 5.74 13.88 4.67
C SER A 122 7.22 13.67 4.35
N GLU A 123 8.12 14.10 5.23
CA GLU A 123 9.58 13.93 5.08
C GLU A 123 10.02 12.47 5.13
N GLU A 124 9.19 11.60 5.69
CA GLU A 124 9.47 10.18 5.79
C GLU A 124 8.93 9.37 4.61
N TYR A 125 8.59 10.06 3.50
CA TYR A 125 8.22 9.43 2.25
C TYR A 125 9.29 9.67 1.17
N GLY A 126 9.56 8.65 0.38
CA GLY A 126 10.39 8.74 -0.83
C GLY A 126 9.61 9.23 -2.06
N ASP A 127 8.29 9.05 -2.06
CA ASP A 127 7.32 9.51 -3.06
C ASP A 127 5.91 9.51 -2.47
N ASN A 128 4.87 9.35 -3.30
CA ASN A 128 3.47 9.42 -2.83
C ASN A 128 3.04 8.22 -1.98
N CYS A 129 3.71 7.07 -2.07
CA CYS A 129 3.26 5.84 -1.40
C CYS A 129 4.38 4.99 -0.79
N HIS A 130 5.65 5.33 -1.04
CA HIS A 130 6.76 4.59 -0.49
C HIS A 130 7.37 5.31 0.72
N ALA A 131 7.04 4.81 1.89
CA ALA A 131 7.65 5.30 3.12
C ALA A 131 9.15 4.95 3.17
N LEU A 132 9.93 5.81 3.80
CA LEU A 132 11.34 5.59 4.10
C LEU A 132 11.48 4.70 5.35
N ALA A 133 12.70 4.30 5.67
CA ALA A 133 12.97 3.40 6.80
C ALA A 133 12.33 3.87 8.12
N LYS A 134 12.43 5.16 8.43
CA LYS A 134 11.81 5.73 9.64
C LYS A 134 10.30 5.76 9.54
N GLY A 135 9.74 6.08 8.36
CA GLY A 135 8.30 5.99 8.12
C GLY A 135 7.77 4.57 8.30
N HIS A 136 8.49 3.57 7.81
CA HIS A 136 8.14 2.16 8.06
C HIS A 136 8.21 1.78 9.54
N ALA A 137 9.18 2.31 10.30
CA ALA A 137 9.27 2.08 11.73
C ALA A 137 8.07 2.69 12.49
N ILE A 138 7.64 3.89 12.11
CA ILE A 138 6.43 4.54 12.67
C ILE A 138 5.20 3.68 12.37
N LEU A 139 5.03 3.25 11.11
CA LEU A 139 3.93 2.42 10.68
C LEU A 139 3.87 1.09 11.44
N ALA A 140 5.00 0.40 11.56
CA ALA A 140 5.08 -0.87 12.25
C ALA A 140 4.76 -0.73 13.75
N ALA A 141 5.26 0.33 14.40
CA ALA A 141 4.97 0.61 15.80
C ALA A 141 3.49 0.91 16.04
N ALA A 142 2.86 1.71 15.18
CA ALA A 142 1.44 2.03 15.27
C ALA A 142 0.57 0.79 15.03
N MET A 143 0.87 0.00 14.00
CA MET A 143 0.14 -1.24 13.71
C MET A 143 0.27 -2.26 14.85
N ALA A 144 1.45 -2.39 15.47
CA ALA A 144 1.66 -3.30 16.59
C ALA A 144 0.84 -2.93 17.84
N GLN A 145 0.45 -1.66 17.97
CA GLN A 145 -0.40 -1.16 19.06
C GLN A 145 -1.90 -1.20 18.73
N ASP A 146 -2.26 -1.46 17.47
CA ASP A 146 -3.65 -1.48 17.04
C ASP A 146 -4.40 -2.70 17.62
N PRO A 147 -5.53 -2.50 18.32
CA PRO A 147 -6.26 -3.59 18.95
C PRO A 147 -6.76 -4.65 17.95
N LYS A 148 -7.18 -4.24 16.75
CA LYS A 148 -7.65 -5.17 15.71
C LYS A 148 -6.49 -6.05 15.22
N PHE A 149 -5.29 -5.48 15.09
CA PHE A 149 -4.10 -6.23 14.70
C PHE A 149 -3.68 -7.22 15.80
N GLN A 150 -3.70 -6.79 17.06
CA GLN A 150 -3.39 -7.67 18.21
C GLN A 150 -4.39 -8.83 18.31
N GLU A 151 -5.68 -8.55 18.16
CA GLU A 151 -6.72 -9.58 18.14
C GLU A 151 -6.53 -10.56 16.97
N TRP A 152 -6.20 -10.04 15.77
CA TRP A 152 -5.91 -10.89 14.63
C TRP A 152 -4.68 -11.77 14.84
N MET A 153 -3.60 -11.23 15.39
CA MET A 153 -2.38 -11.97 15.76
C MET A 153 -2.65 -13.08 16.77
N ALA A 154 -3.51 -12.83 17.74
CA ALA A 154 -3.87 -13.84 18.75
C ALA A 154 -4.62 -15.04 18.15
N ARG A 155 -5.23 -14.90 16.98
CA ARG A 155 -5.92 -16.00 16.26
C ARG A 155 -4.99 -16.82 15.38
N ILE A 156 -3.77 -16.37 15.15
CA ILE A 156 -2.74 -17.13 14.42
C ILE A 156 -2.04 -18.01 15.44
N LYS A 157 -2.47 -19.28 15.48
CA LYS A 157 -1.84 -20.30 16.31
C LYS A 157 -1.00 -21.23 15.44
#